data_d885dcc0944a19f6044d520f86efdb32
#
_entry.id   d885dcc0944a19f6044d520f86efdb32
#
_cell.length_a   1.000
_cell.length_b   1.000
_cell.length_c   1.000
_cell.angle_alpha   90.00
_cell.angle_beta   90.00
_cell.angle_gamma   90.00
#
_symmetry.space_group_name_H-M   'P 1'
#
loop_
_entity.id
_entity.type
_entity.pdbx_description
1 polymer ?
#
loop_
_entity_poly.entity_id
_entity_poly.type
_entity_poly.pdbx_seq_one_letter_code
_entity_poly.pdbx_strand_id
1 'polypeptide(L)'
;AYVNGHTISVSASLSGFLAVFFLCVACYLIGEVTDQAEDSRTVAVGRTPFSGGTLAVVGGHLEAGKVMKAAWLSFAAAGLLGLYIFSIRPEPWLIGLGVFGALSAVLYSLPPVRLVKRGVGEVLIGVCYGWLPLVTGYGCATGAMPPQSYLFCLPVVLSIFNVILLNEFPDYDPDRST
;
A
#
# COMPACT_ATOMS: atom_id res chain seq x y z
N ALA A 1 21.45 19.92 -1.67
CA ALA A 1 21.69 18.65 -1.02
C ALA A 1 22.06 17.59 -2.04
N TYR A 2 22.99 16.71 -1.69
CA TYR A 2 23.50 15.64 -2.56
C TYR A 2 23.37 14.30 -1.87
N VAL A 3 23.00 13.26 -2.62
CA VAL A 3 23.06 11.87 -2.18
C VAL A 3 23.83 11.10 -3.26
N ASN A 4 24.93 10.47 -2.91
CA ASN A 4 25.79 9.72 -3.84
C ASN A 4 26.16 10.51 -5.12
N GLY A 5 26.41 11.81 -4.99
CA GLY A 5 26.73 12.68 -6.13
C GLY A 5 25.54 13.19 -6.95
N HIS A 6 24.31 12.81 -6.61
CA HIS A 6 23.10 13.28 -7.28
C HIS A 6 22.50 14.49 -6.57
N THR A 7 21.95 15.43 -7.34
CA THR A 7 21.16 16.55 -6.80
C THR A 7 19.77 16.09 -6.39
N ILE A 8 19.32 16.49 -5.20
CA ILE A 8 18.00 16.15 -4.71
C ILE A 8 16.96 17.12 -5.30
N SER A 9 15.91 16.56 -5.91
CA SER A 9 14.71 17.30 -6.31
C SER A 9 13.67 17.26 -5.19
N VAL A 10 13.46 18.37 -4.54
CA VAL A 10 12.45 18.48 -3.45
C VAL A 10 11.03 18.28 -3.99
N SER A 11 10.73 18.87 -5.16
CA SER A 11 9.39 18.75 -5.77
C SER A 11 9.06 17.29 -6.12
N ALA A 12 10.00 16.55 -6.75
CA ALA A 12 9.79 15.15 -7.08
C ALA A 12 9.69 14.28 -5.81
N SER A 13 10.51 14.56 -4.79
CA SER A 13 10.45 13.84 -3.51
C SER A 13 9.11 14.03 -2.80
N LEU A 14 8.63 15.27 -2.72
CA LEU A 14 7.34 15.57 -2.10
C LEU A 14 6.18 14.95 -2.88
N SER A 15 6.21 15.05 -4.21
CA SER A 15 5.20 14.42 -5.06
C SER A 15 5.21 12.90 -4.94
N GLY A 16 6.40 12.28 -4.85
CA GLY A 16 6.54 10.84 -4.60
C GLY A 16 5.94 10.42 -3.27
N PHE A 17 6.24 11.16 -2.20
CA PHE A 17 5.65 10.93 -0.89
C PHE A 17 4.11 11.02 -0.93
N LEU A 18 3.57 12.09 -1.53
CA LEU A 18 2.12 12.28 -1.65
C LEU A 18 1.47 11.20 -2.54
N ALA A 19 2.12 10.76 -3.62
CA ALA A 19 1.62 9.69 -4.46
C ALA A 19 1.50 8.37 -3.67
N VAL A 20 2.52 8.00 -2.91
CA VAL A 20 2.49 6.82 -2.04
C VAL A 20 1.42 6.98 -0.96
N PHE A 21 1.32 8.14 -0.32
CA PHE A 21 0.30 8.42 0.69
C PHE A 21 -1.12 8.21 0.13
N PHE A 22 -1.45 8.80 -1.01
CA PHE A 22 -2.77 8.63 -1.62
C PHE A 22 -3.02 7.20 -2.09
N LEU A 23 -1.99 6.49 -2.54
CA LEU A 23 -2.11 5.08 -2.90
C LEU A 23 -2.41 4.20 -1.67
N CYS A 24 -1.74 4.45 -0.55
CA CYS A 24 -2.04 3.78 0.71
C CYS A 24 -3.47 4.09 1.20
N VAL A 25 -3.89 5.36 1.15
CA VAL A 25 -5.27 5.75 1.49
C VAL A 25 -6.27 5.00 0.60
N ALA A 26 -6.05 4.95 -0.71
CA ALA A 26 -6.92 4.21 -1.63
C ALA A 26 -7.00 2.72 -1.26
N CYS A 27 -5.86 2.08 -0.98
CA CYS A 27 -5.79 0.67 -0.60
C CYS A 27 -6.59 0.40 0.69
N TYR A 28 -6.39 1.19 1.73
CA TYR A 28 -7.13 1.07 2.99
C TYR A 28 -8.64 1.27 2.82
N LEU A 29 -9.06 2.28 2.05
CA LEU A 29 -10.47 2.54 1.81
C LEU A 29 -11.13 1.43 0.97
N ILE A 30 -10.41 0.83 0.02
CA ILE A 30 -10.88 -0.34 -0.72
C ILE A 30 -11.06 -1.52 0.24
N GLY A 31 -10.06 -1.82 1.08
CA GLY A 31 -10.15 -2.87 2.09
C GLY A 31 -11.36 -2.70 3.01
N GLU A 32 -11.57 -1.51 3.57
CA GLU A 32 -12.70 -1.19 4.44
C GLU A 32 -14.07 -1.50 3.81
N VAL A 33 -14.18 -1.40 2.48
CA VAL A 33 -15.42 -1.74 1.76
C VAL A 33 -15.48 -3.21 1.36
N THR A 34 -14.36 -3.83 0.99
CA THR A 34 -14.35 -5.21 0.48
C THR A 34 -14.35 -6.26 1.57
N ASP A 35 -13.88 -5.91 2.77
CA ASP A 35 -13.69 -6.85 3.87
C ASP A 35 -14.83 -6.80 4.93
N GLN A 36 -15.96 -6.15 4.60
CA GLN A 36 -17.10 -5.98 5.53
C GLN A 36 -17.64 -7.31 6.09
N ALA A 37 -17.61 -8.39 5.29
CA ALA A 37 -18.12 -9.69 5.74
C ALA A 37 -17.19 -10.32 6.78
N GLU A 38 -15.88 -10.23 6.58
CA GLU A 38 -14.84 -10.67 7.50
C GLU A 38 -14.87 -9.82 8.78
N ASP A 39 -14.87 -8.51 8.63
CA ASP A 39 -14.90 -7.54 9.73
C ASP A 39 -16.13 -7.75 10.63
N SER A 40 -17.30 -8.01 10.05
CA SER A 40 -18.52 -8.30 10.81
C SER A 40 -18.40 -9.55 11.67
N ARG A 41 -17.67 -10.57 11.21
CA ARG A 41 -17.42 -11.80 11.97
C ARG A 41 -16.39 -11.59 13.08
N THR A 42 -15.34 -10.85 12.81
CA THR A 42 -14.33 -10.48 13.80
C THR A 42 -14.98 -9.71 14.97
N VAL A 43 -15.95 -8.84 14.68
CA VAL A 43 -16.75 -8.17 15.72
C VAL A 43 -17.54 -9.18 16.55
N ALA A 44 -18.16 -10.17 15.93
CA ALA A 44 -18.99 -11.17 16.61
C ALA A 44 -18.18 -12.12 17.52
N VAL A 45 -16.95 -12.45 17.12
CA VAL A 45 -16.05 -13.33 17.90
C VAL A 45 -15.34 -12.55 19.03
N GLY A 46 -15.13 -11.26 18.87
CA GLY A 46 -14.44 -10.37 19.81
C GLY A 46 -13.11 -9.88 19.24
N ARG A 47 -12.98 -8.56 19.15
CA ARG A 47 -11.75 -7.91 18.64
C ARG A 47 -10.63 -7.90 19.65
N THR A 48 -9.42 -8.00 19.14
CA THR A 48 -8.19 -7.75 19.87
C THR A 48 -7.58 -6.40 19.45
N PRO A 49 -6.62 -5.85 20.19
CA PRO A 49 -5.89 -4.65 19.77
C PRO A 49 -5.11 -4.82 18.44
N PHE A 50 -4.95 -6.06 17.98
CA PHE A 50 -4.21 -6.42 16.75
C PHE A 50 -5.14 -6.77 15.59
N SER A 51 -6.46 -6.81 15.79
CA SER A 51 -7.43 -7.04 14.71
C SER A 51 -7.45 -5.87 13.74
N GLY A 52 -7.45 -6.17 12.43
CA GLY A 52 -7.46 -5.19 11.35
C GLY A 52 -8.78 -4.43 11.21
N GLY A 53 -8.83 -3.49 10.24
CA GLY A 53 -10.00 -2.69 9.89
C GLY A 53 -10.35 -1.60 10.90
N THR A 54 -10.95 -0.50 10.43
CA THR A 54 -11.46 0.58 11.30
C THR A 54 -12.91 0.34 11.72
N LEU A 55 -13.63 -0.55 11.02
CA LEU A 55 -15.06 -0.84 11.15
C LEU A 55 -15.96 0.38 10.88
N ALA A 56 -15.46 1.38 10.19
CA ALA A 56 -16.22 2.60 9.93
C ALA A 56 -17.44 2.33 9.05
N VAL A 57 -17.34 1.39 8.11
CA VAL A 57 -18.44 0.96 7.25
C VAL A 57 -19.32 -0.06 7.97
N VAL A 58 -18.75 -1.08 8.58
CA VAL A 58 -19.51 -2.12 9.32
C VAL A 58 -20.27 -1.53 10.49
N GLY A 59 -19.69 -0.57 11.21
CA GLY A 59 -20.33 0.16 12.32
C GLY A 59 -21.38 1.19 11.87
N GLY A 60 -21.60 1.36 10.57
CA GLY A 60 -22.59 2.31 10.03
C GLY A 60 -22.17 3.78 10.15
N HIS A 61 -20.91 4.07 10.49
CA HIS A 61 -20.42 5.45 10.61
C HIS A 61 -20.16 6.10 9.25
N LEU A 62 -19.80 5.29 8.24
CA LEU A 62 -19.56 5.72 6.87
C LEU A 62 -20.32 4.84 5.87
N GLU A 63 -20.86 5.48 4.84
CA GLU A 63 -21.53 4.80 3.73
C GLU A 63 -20.49 4.20 2.77
N ALA A 64 -20.57 2.89 2.50
CA ALA A 64 -19.63 2.17 1.63
C ALA A 64 -19.43 2.83 0.26
N GLY A 65 -20.51 3.35 -0.36
CA GLY A 65 -20.42 4.05 -1.63
C GLY A 65 -19.59 5.34 -1.59
N LYS A 66 -19.65 6.09 -0.48
CA LYS A 66 -18.83 7.30 -0.30
C LYS A 66 -17.36 6.94 -0.06
N VAL A 67 -17.11 5.90 0.74
CA VAL A 67 -15.76 5.39 1.00
C VAL A 67 -15.11 4.91 -0.29
N MET A 68 -15.83 4.14 -1.12
CA MET A 68 -15.32 3.67 -2.41
C MET A 68 -15.04 4.82 -3.38
N LYS A 69 -15.88 5.87 -3.41
CA LYS A 69 -15.61 7.08 -4.21
C LYS A 69 -14.34 7.79 -3.74
N ALA A 70 -14.16 7.93 -2.43
CA ALA A 70 -12.94 8.51 -1.85
C ALA A 70 -11.70 7.69 -2.20
N ALA A 71 -11.81 6.36 -2.21
CA ALA A 71 -10.73 5.46 -2.64
C ALA A 71 -10.31 5.73 -4.08
N TRP A 72 -11.26 5.80 -5.02
CA TRP A 72 -10.97 6.08 -6.43
C TRP A 72 -10.45 7.49 -6.67
N LEU A 73 -10.91 8.48 -5.92
CA LEU A 73 -10.36 9.85 -5.97
C LEU A 73 -8.91 9.87 -5.48
N SER A 74 -8.61 9.18 -4.40
CA SER A 74 -7.23 9.04 -3.89
C SER A 74 -6.34 8.32 -4.91
N PHE A 75 -6.85 7.27 -5.54
CA PHE A 75 -6.13 6.55 -6.60
C PHE A 75 -5.83 7.46 -7.81
N ALA A 76 -6.81 8.25 -8.23
CA ALA A 76 -6.63 9.22 -9.31
C ALA A 76 -5.61 10.31 -8.94
N ALA A 77 -5.64 10.82 -7.69
CA ALA A 77 -4.65 11.79 -7.20
C ALA A 77 -3.23 11.19 -7.23
N ALA A 78 -3.06 9.94 -6.80
CA ALA A 78 -1.78 9.24 -6.89
C ALA A 78 -1.30 9.12 -8.35
N GLY A 79 -2.21 8.79 -9.28
CA GLY A 79 -1.91 8.71 -10.71
C GLY A 79 -1.47 10.06 -11.31
N LEU A 80 -2.16 11.15 -10.97
CA LEU A 80 -1.79 12.51 -11.43
C LEU A 80 -0.41 12.93 -10.89
N LEU A 81 -0.12 12.63 -9.63
CA LEU A 81 1.21 12.86 -9.05
C LEU A 81 2.29 12.01 -9.74
N GLY A 82 1.97 10.75 -10.09
CA GLY A 82 2.87 9.89 -10.88
C GLY A 82 3.18 10.47 -12.26
N LEU A 83 2.17 11.00 -12.96
CA LEU A 83 2.34 11.70 -14.25
C LEU A 83 3.18 12.97 -14.09
N TYR A 84 2.97 13.74 -13.03
CA TYR A 84 3.81 14.90 -12.73
C TYR A 84 5.26 14.50 -12.46
N ILE A 85 5.49 13.46 -11.65
CA ILE A 85 6.85 12.94 -11.42
C ILE A 85 7.51 12.56 -12.73
N PHE A 86 6.80 11.85 -13.61
CA PHE A 86 7.33 11.49 -14.92
C PHE A 86 7.69 12.68 -15.80
N SER A 87 6.93 13.78 -15.71
CA SER A 87 7.23 14.99 -16.47
C SER A 87 8.54 15.67 -16.06
N ILE A 88 8.97 15.53 -14.81
CA ILE A 88 10.20 16.11 -14.25
C ILE A 88 11.34 15.11 -14.04
N ARG A 89 11.01 13.82 -14.02
CA ARG A 89 11.92 12.67 -13.90
C ARG A 89 11.46 11.59 -14.89
N PRO A 90 11.80 11.69 -16.19
CA PRO A 90 11.31 10.79 -17.23
C PRO A 90 12.03 9.44 -17.21
N GLU A 91 12.00 8.77 -16.05
CA GLU A 91 12.65 7.48 -15.83
C GLU A 91 11.64 6.34 -16.00
N PRO A 92 11.69 5.52 -17.06
CA PRO A 92 10.72 4.45 -17.33
C PRO A 92 10.57 3.44 -16.18
N TRP A 93 11.67 3.14 -15.49
CA TRP A 93 11.65 2.22 -14.36
C TRP A 93 10.84 2.75 -13.16
N LEU A 94 10.82 4.09 -12.93
CA LEU A 94 9.96 4.71 -11.90
C LEU A 94 8.49 4.53 -12.22
N ILE A 95 8.11 4.64 -13.50
CA ILE A 95 6.74 4.35 -13.94
C ILE A 95 6.40 2.90 -13.66
N GLY A 96 7.29 1.98 -14.01
CA GLY A 96 7.12 0.55 -13.76
C GLY A 96 6.84 0.25 -12.28
N LEU A 97 7.59 0.89 -11.36
CA LEU A 97 7.37 0.77 -9.92
C LEU A 97 6.04 1.39 -9.48
N GLY A 98 5.66 2.54 -10.02
CA GLY A 98 4.37 3.18 -9.75
C GLY A 98 3.19 2.30 -10.20
N VAL A 99 3.26 1.75 -11.41
CA VAL A 99 2.26 0.81 -11.94
C VAL A 99 2.21 -0.46 -11.09
N PHE A 100 3.35 -1.02 -10.71
CA PHE A 100 3.41 -2.19 -9.83
C PHE A 100 2.71 -1.91 -8.49
N GLY A 101 3.00 -0.77 -7.83
CA GLY A 101 2.34 -0.39 -6.58
C GLY A 101 0.82 -0.18 -6.75
N ALA A 102 0.41 0.48 -7.84
CA ALA A 102 -0.98 0.72 -8.15
C ALA A 102 -1.76 -0.59 -8.40
N LEU A 103 -1.20 -1.49 -9.19
CA LEU A 103 -1.79 -2.81 -9.44
C LEU A 103 -1.85 -3.64 -8.16
N SER A 104 -0.79 -3.61 -7.34
CA SER A 104 -0.77 -4.31 -6.06
C SER A 104 -1.88 -3.82 -5.13
N ALA A 105 -2.10 -2.52 -5.02
CA ALA A 105 -3.16 -1.94 -4.19
C ALA A 105 -4.56 -2.39 -4.62
N VAL A 106 -4.80 -2.48 -5.95
CA VAL A 106 -6.09 -2.93 -6.50
C VAL A 106 -6.27 -4.44 -6.34
N LEU A 107 -5.27 -5.22 -6.77
CA LEU A 107 -5.35 -6.68 -6.80
C LEU A 107 -5.30 -7.31 -5.40
N TYR A 108 -4.78 -6.60 -4.41
CA TYR A 108 -4.73 -7.07 -3.04
C TYR A 108 -6.13 -7.32 -2.46
N SER A 109 -7.04 -6.36 -2.58
CA SER A 109 -8.37 -6.42 -1.97
C SER A 109 -9.51 -6.71 -2.94
N LEU A 110 -9.41 -6.31 -4.23
CA LEU A 110 -10.54 -6.39 -5.16
C LEU A 110 -10.73 -7.78 -5.79
N PRO A 111 -11.99 -8.27 -5.87
CA PRO A 111 -12.33 -9.42 -6.70
C PRO A 111 -12.00 -9.18 -8.18
N PRO A 112 -11.69 -10.22 -8.97
CA PRO A 112 -11.69 -11.64 -8.60
C PRO A 112 -10.37 -12.13 -8.00
N VAL A 113 -9.33 -11.27 -7.95
CA VAL A 113 -7.96 -11.72 -7.58
C VAL A 113 -7.82 -11.87 -6.07
N ARG A 114 -8.12 -10.83 -5.29
CA ARG A 114 -8.05 -10.80 -3.82
C ARG A 114 -6.81 -11.52 -3.28
N LEU A 115 -5.61 -10.97 -3.54
CA LEU A 115 -4.33 -11.60 -3.17
C LEU A 115 -4.21 -11.81 -1.65
N VAL A 116 -4.89 -11.00 -0.86
CA VAL A 116 -5.00 -11.16 0.60
C VAL A 116 -5.45 -12.57 1.00
N LYS A 117 -6.32 -13.22 0.23
CA LYS A 117 -6.85 -14.57 0.51
C LYS A 117 -6.03 -15.71 -0.10
N ARG A 118 -4.90 -15.43 -0.74
CA ARG A 118 -4.16 -16.44 -1.53
C ARG A 118 -2.81 -16.85 -0.93
N GLY A 119 -2.51 -16.44 0.30
CA GLY A 119 -1.25 -16.76 0.99
C GLY A 119 -0.01 -16.09 0.36
N VAL A 120 -0.20 -15.09 -0.50
CA VAL A 120 0.87 -14.26 -1.07
C VAL A 120 0.78 -12.80 -0.61
N GLY A 121 -0.26 -12.48 0.16
CA GLY A 121 -0.57 -11.13 0.63
C GLY A 121 0.55 -10.57 1.49
N GLU A 122 1.09 -11.36 2.41
CA GLU A 122 2.11 -10.97 3.39
C GLU A 122 3.42 -10.61 2.68
N VAL A 123 3.81 -11.42 1.68
CA VAL A 123 5.00 -11.13 0.86
C VAL A 123 4.80 -9.86 0.05
N LEU A 124 3.61 -9.69 -0.55
CA LEU A 124 3.29 -8.50 -1.33
C LEU A 124 3.30 -7.24 -0.46
N ILE A 125 2.72 -7.29 0.74
CA ILE A 125 2.76 -6.17 1.68
C ILE A 125 4.21 -5.89 2.10
N GLY A 126 4.99 -6.91 2.43
CA GLY A 126 6.42 -6.74 2.75
C GLY A 126 7.16 -5.99 1.66
N VAL A 127 6.95 -6.35 0.40
CA VAL A 127 7.57 -5.68 -0.76
C VAL A 127 7.01 -4.27 -0.95
N CYS A 128 5.68 -4.10 -0.92
CA CYS A 128 5.03 -2.82 -1.20
C CYS A 128 5.26 -1.76 -0.10
N TYR A 129 5.41 -2.16 1.15
CA TYR A 129 5.68 -1.22 2.26
C TYR A 129 7.14 -1.19 2.68
N GLY A 130 7.94 -2.24 2.38
CA GLY A 130 9.34 -2.31 2.74
C GLY A 130 10.29 -1.86 1.63
N TRP A 131 10.19 -2.44 0.45
CA TRP A 131 11.13 -2.18 -0.65
C TRP A 131 10.68 -1.03 -1.56
N LEU A 132 9.43 -1.07 -2.00
CA LEU A 132 8.91 -0.15 -3.02
C LEU A 132 9.02 1.33 -2.61
N PRO A 133 8.61 1.78 -1.39
CA PRO A 133 8.71 3.18 -1.00
C PRO A 133 10.15 3.69 -0.89
N LEU A 134 11.07 2.84 -0.46
CA LEU A 134 12.48 3.21 -0.34
C LEU A 134 13.12 3.43 -1.71
N VAL A 135 12.86 2.51 -2.65
CA VAL A 135 13.41 2.59 -4.02
C VAL A 135 12.77 3.73 -4.80
N THR A 136 11.44 3.88 -4.74
CA THR A 136 10.74 4.98 -5.41
C THR A 136 11.09 6.33 -4.80
N GLY A 137 11.19 6.42 -3.48
CA GLY A 137 11.59 7.65 -2.79
C GLY A 137 12.99 8.12 -3.20
N TYR A 138 13.96 7.20 -3.24
CA TYR A 138 15.30 7.52 -3.74
C TYR A 138 15.26 7.94 -5.21
N GLY A 139 14.53 7.21 -6.04
CA GLY A 139 14.40 7.51 -7.46
C GLY A 139 13.74 8.85 -7.74
N CYS A 140 12.66 9.19 -7.04
CA CYS A 140 12.03 10.51 -7.14
C CYS A 140 13.02 11.61 -6.74
N ALA A 141 13.78 11.40 -5.66
CA ALA A 141 14.72 12.39 -5.18
C ALA A 141 15.89 12.60 -6.15
N THR A 142 16.49 11.55 -6.68
CA THR A 142 17.78 11.59 -7.40
C THR A 142 17.68 11.34 -8.90
N GLY A 143 16.60 10.72 -9.38
CA GLY A 143 16.46 10.22 -10.76
C GLY A 143 17.26 8.95 -11.02
N ALA A 144 17.92 8.38 -10.01
CA ALA A 144 18.79 7.20 -10.16
C ALA A 144 18.20 5.99 -9.42
N MET A 145 18.51 4.79 -9.91
CA MET A 145 18.24 3.56 -9.18
C MET A 145 19.17 3.47 -7.97
N PRO A 146 18.66 3.22 -6.75
CA PRO A 146 19.54 3.14 -5.58
C PRO A 146 20.45 1.93 -5.67
N PRO A 147 21.79 2.15 -5.53
CA PRO A 147 22.74 1.05 -5.51
C PRO A 147 22.46 0.15 -4.29
N GLN A 148 22.58 -1.16 -4.47
CA GLN A 148 22.42 -2.14 -3.38
C GLN A 148 21.10 -1.99 -2.59
N SER A 149 20.03 -1.49 -3.23
CA SER A 149 18.73 -1.27 -2.58
C SER A 149 18.18 -2.52 -1.90
N TYR A 150 18.45 -3.71 -2.46
CA TYR A 150 18.05 -4.99 -1.89
C TYR A 150 18.64 -5.24 -0.50
N LEU A 151 19.90 -4.82 -0.25
CA LEU A 151 20.56 -5.01 1.05
C LEU A 151 19.93 -4.15 2.15
N PHE A 152 19.65 -2.88 1.83
CA PHE A 152 19.07 -1.93 2.81
C PHE A 152 17.59 -2.13 3.02
N CYS A 153 16.86 -2.58 2.01
CA CYS A 153 15.42 -2.78 2.09
C CYS A 153 15.05 -4.13 2.72
N LEU A 154 15.89 -5.16 2.62
CA LEU A 154 15.57 -6.50 3.10
C LEU A 154 15.17 -6.55 4.58
N PRO A 155 15.88 -5.91 5.54
CA PRO A 155 15.44 -5.90 6.93
C PRO A 155 14.06 -5.27 7.11
N VAL A 156 13.74 -4.21 6.34
CA VAL A 156 12.43 -3.54 6.41
C VAL A 156 11.33 -4.45 5.85
N VAL A 157 11.59 -5.08 4.69
CA VAL A 157 10.67 -6.06 4.08
C VAL A 157 10.36 -7.21 5.06
N LEU A 158 11.39 -7.79 5.68
CA LEU A 158 11.22 -8.89 6.64
C LEU A 158 10.50 -8.43 7.91
N SER A 159 10.77 -7.22 8.39
CA SER A 159 10.07 -6.67 9.56
C SER A 159 8.59 -6.47 9.28
N ILE A 160 8.22 -5.92 8.13
CA ILE A 160 6.82 -5.72 7.73
C ILE A 160 6.14 -7.07 7.51
N PHE A 161 6.79 -8.00 6.82
CA PHE A 161 6.29 -9.36 6.65
C PHE A 161 5.96 -10.02 8.01
N ASN A 162 6.88 -9.93 8.98
CA ASN A 162 6.66 -10.48 10.31
C ASN A 162 5.51 -9.79 11.06
N VAL A 163 5.35 -8.47 10.93
CA VAL A 163 4.21 -7.76 11.54
C VAL A 163 2.89 -8.26 10.98
N ILE A 164 2.79 -8.40 9.65
CA ILE A 164 1.55 -8.90 9.02
C ILE A 164 1.28 -10.33 9.45
N LEU A 165 2.30 -11.20 9.42
CA LEU A 165 2.16 -12.58 9.87
C LEU A 165 1.67 -12.69 11.33
N LEU A 166 2.17 -11.81 12.23
CA LEU A 166 1.70 -11.77 13.62
C LEU A 166 0.25 -11.30 13.75
N ASN A 167 -0.20 -10.39 12.87
CA ASN A 167 -1.58 -9.91 12.87
C ASN A 167 -2.59 -10.97 12.40
N GLU A 168 -2.16 -11.98 11.65
CA GLU A 168 -3.02 -13.09 11.21
C GLU A 168 -3.41 -14.05 12.35
N PHE A 169 -2.60 -14.14 13.41
CA PHE A 169 -2.92 -15.05 14.51
C PHE A 169 -4.25 -14.77 15.21
N PRO A 170 -4.61 -13.52 15.54
CA PRO A 170 -5.92 -13.19 16.12
C PRO A 170 -7.09 -13.44 15.18
N ASP A 171 -6.87 -13.29 13.88
CA ASP A 171 -7.91 -13.36 12.86
C ASP A 171 -8.04 -14.79 12.25
N TYR A 172 -7.18 -15.74 12.66
CA TYR A 172 -7.11 -17.09 12.12
C TYR A 172 -8.44 -17.87 12.19
N ASP A 173 -9.13 -17.85 13.33
CA ASP A 173 -10.39 -18.57 13.52
C ASP A 173 -11.56 -17.94 12.72
N PRO A 174 -11.74 -16.60 12.69
CA PRO A 174 -12.69 -15.94 11.80
C PRO A 174 -12.46 -16.22 10.32
N ASP A 175 -11.20 -16.17 9.86
CA ASP A 175 -10.84 -16.32 8.45
C ASP A 175 -11.01 -17.77 7.95
N ARG A 176 -10.75 -18.76 8.79
CA ARG A 176 -10.90 -20.18 8.45
C ARG A 176 -12.34 -20.58 8.16
N SER A 177 -13.30 -19.79 8.62
CA SER A 177 -14.75 -20.05 8.44
C SER A 177 -15.32 -19.36 7.19
N THR A 178 -14.50 -18.66 6.40
CA THR A 178 -14.84 -18.01 5.13
C THR A 178 -14.34 -18.78 3.94
#